data_0e2be5d0e54820ab9c53e824f4689f25
#
_entry.id   0e2be5d0e54820ab9c53e824f4689f25
#
_cell.length_a   1.000
_cell.length_b   1.000
_cell.length_c   1.000
_cell.angle_alpha   90.00
_cell.angle_beta   90.00
_cell.angle_gamma   90.00
#
_symmetry.space_group_name_H-M   'P 1'
#
loop_
_entity.id
_entity.type
_entity.pdbx_description
1 polymer ?
#
loop_
_entity_poly.entity_id
_entity_poly.type
_entity_poly.pdbx_seq_one_letter_code
_entity_poly.pdbx_strand_id
1 'polypeptide(L)'
;MVNKIIGNRMDKPVLNMVSYDTITMVLYQQQSDVSFQKSVPQHLDTGSLKTLPYGSDDMKICGTVENLRITVYPEKIVIMGSLCKYLKGNNVQGLSMEETRQAIDFLSQKLCLPLRLARVMRIDV
;
A
#
# COMPACT_ATOMS: atom_id res chain seq x y z
N MET A 1 -4.83 -12.30 -18.18
CA MET A 1 -5.03 -11.75 -17.79
C MET A 1 -5.48 -11.25 -17.73
N VAL A 2 -5.80 -11.03 -17.57
CA VAL A 2 -6.20 -10.29 -17.34
C VAL A 2 -6.51 -9.69 -17.46
N ASN A 3 -6.82 -9.50 -17.59
CA ASN A 3 -7.15 -8.69 -17.67
C ASN A 3 -7.65 -8.05 -17.68
N LYS A 4 -7.89 -8.10 -17.73
CA LYS A 4 -8.34 -7.37 -17.68
C LYS A 4 -8.85 -6.78 -17.19
N ILE A 5 -8.74 -6.81 -16.94
CA ILE A 5 -9.11 -6.26 -16.27
C ILE A 5 -9.51 -5.36 -16.38
N ILE A 6 -9.79 -5.25 -16.67
CA ILE A 6 -9.99 -4.42 -16.57
C ILE A 6 -10.02 -3.50 -16.28
N GLY A 7 -9.85 -3.65 -16.39
CA GLY A 7 -9.98 -2.70 -15.88
C GLY A 7 -9.67 -1.80 -15.28
N ASN A 8 -9.93 -1.31 -15.23
CA ASN A 8 -9.61 -0.10 -14.67
C ASN A 8 -9.92 -0.04 -13.25
N ARG A 9 -10.77 -0.77 -12.74
CA ARG A 9 -11.03 -0.69 -11.34
C ARG A 9 -11.09 -2.07 -10.76
N MET A 10 -10.19 -2.30 -9.83
CA MET A 10 -9.99 -3.61 -9.28
C MET A 10 -10.30 -3.57 -7.79
N ASP A 11 -11.55 -3.73 -7.42
CA ASP A 11 -11.93 -3.70 -6.03
C ASP A 11 -11.90 -5.11 -5.46
N LYS A 12 -10.72 -5.69 -5.37
CA LYS A 12 -10.56 -7.04 -4.86
C LYS A 12 -9.49 -7.08 -3.78
N PRO A 13 -9.51 -8.11 -2.92
CA PRO A 13 -8.48 -8.27 -1.91
C PRO A 13 -7.11 -8.40 -2.53
N VAL A 14 -6.13 -7.74 -1.93
CA VAL A 14 -4.77 -7.71 -2.44
C VAL A 14 -4.17 -9.11 -2.55
N LEU A 15 -4.54 -10.04 -1.67
CA LEU A 15 -3.99 -11.37 -1.67
C LEU A 15 -4.43 -12.23 -2.87
N ASN A 16 -5.39 -11.76 -3.65
CA ASN A 16 -5.91 -12.51 -4.78
C ASN A 16 -5.35 -12.02 -6.11
N MET A 17 -4.20 -11.35 -6.10
CA MET A 17 -3.63 -10.81 -7.32
C MET A 17 -2.17 -11.19 -7.48
N VAL A 18 -1.70 -11.09 -8.72
CA VAL A 18 -0.29 -11.20 -9.06
C VAL A 18 0.15 -9.80 -9.49
N SER A 19 1.25 -9.32 -8.93
CA SER A 19 1.70 -7.96 -9.15
C SER A 19 2.93 -7.93 -10.05
N TYR A 20 2.82 -7.25 -11.19
CA TYR A 20 3.96 -7.05 -12.08
C TYR A 20 4.53 -5.65 -11.99
N ASP A 21 3.69 -4.68 -11.73
CA ASP A 21 4.10 -3.30 -11.78
C ASP A 21 3.47 -2.55 -10.63
N THR A 22 3.20 -1.27 -10.83
CA THR A 22 2.69 -0.40 -9.77
C THR A 22 1.25 -0.72 -9.43
N ILE A 23 0.97 -0.82 -8.14
CA ILE A 23 -0.39 -0.98 -7.65
C ILE A 23 -0.70 0.13 -6.65
N THR A 24 -1.99 0.36 -6.43
CA THR A 24 -2.48 1.23 -5.39
C THR A 24 -3.38 0.41 -4.47
N MET A 25 -3.02 0.35 -3.20
CA MET A 25 -3.80 -0.37 -2.19
C MET A 25 -4.35 0.61 -1.17
N VAL A 26 -5.52 0.30 -0.64
CA VAL A 26 -6.16 1.13 0.39
C VAL A 26 -6.59 0.26 1.55
N LEU A 27 -6.27 0.71 2.77
CA LEU A 27 -6.76 0.11 3.99
C LEU A 27 -7.51 1.20 4.75
N TYR A 28 -8.76 0.92 5.14
CA TYR A 28 -9.58 1.91 5.81
C TYR A 28 -9.40 1.85 7.32
N GLN A 29 -9.51 3.01 7.98
CA GLN A 29 -9.29 3.12 9.42
C GLN A 29 -10.21 2.17 10.20
N GLN A 30 -11.43 1.98 9.75
CA GLN A 30 -12.37 1.10 10.43
C GLN A 30 -11.95 -0.37 10.41
N GLN A 31 -10.97 -0.73 9.60
CA GLN A 31 -10.46 -2.10 9.51
C GLN A 31 -9.28 -2.33 10.46
N SER A 32 -8.95 -1.36 11.30
CA SER A 32 -7.80 -1.46 12.19
C SER A 32 -8.15 -0.84 13.54
N ASP A 33 -7.57 -1.41 14.60
CA ASP A 33 -7.75 -0.89 15.94
C ASP A 33 -6.77 0.23 16.30
N VAL A 34 -5.76 0.46 15.46
CA VAL A 34 -4.79 1.51 15.72
C VAL A 34 -5.08 2.72 14.86
N SER A 35 -4.81 3.90 15.41
CA SER A 35 -4.95 5.13 14.65
C SER A 35 -3.80 5.22 13.65
N PHE A 36 -4.13 5.30 12.36
CA PHE A 36 -3.11 5.35 11.34
C PHE A 36 -2.20 6.56 11.50
N GLN A 37 -2.77 7.73 11.75
CA GLN A 37 -1.98 8.95 11.84
C GLN A 37 -1.10 9.02 13.07
N LYS A 38 -1.44 8.28 14.11
CA LYS A 38 -0.62 8.23 15.32
C LYS A 38 0.43 7.13 15.28
N SER A 39 0.12 6.04 14.61
CA SER A 39 0.95 4.84 14.66
C SER A 39 1.89 4.70 13.46
N VAL A 40 1.39 4.95 12.25
CA VAL A 40 2.10 4.62 11.03
C VAL A 40 3.35 5.48 10.77
N PRO A 41 3.31 6.81 11.02
CA PRO A 41 4.47 7.65 10.64
C PRO A 41 5.79 7.20 11.24
N GLN A 42 5.78 6.65 12.46
CA GLN A 42 7.03 6.21 13.09
C GLN A 42 7.68 5.03 12.37
N HIS A 43 6.93 4.35 11.53
CA HIS A 43 7.43 3.18 10.78
C HIS A 43 7.86 3.53 9.37
N LEU A 44 7.69 4.78 8.94
CA LEU A 44 8.09 5.21 7.61
C LEU A 44 9.57 5.57 7.58
N ASP A 45 10.15 5.60 6.39
CA ASP A 45 11.57 5.84 6.24
C ASP A 45 11.98 7.19 6.83
N THR A 46 13.12 7.21 7.49
CA THR A 46 13.66 8.42 8.11
C THR A 46 13.86 9.51 7.06
N GLY A 47 13.34 10.69 7.36
CA GLY A 47 13.49 11.84 6.47
C GLY A 47 12.49 11.91 5.35
N SER A 48 11.60 10.91 5.21
CA SER A 48 10.63 10.90 4.13
C SER A 48 9.33 11.63 4.47
N LEU A 49 9.10 11.95 5.72
CA LEU A 49 7.80 12.44 6.18
C LEU A 49 7.51 13.86 5.74
N LYS A 50 6.28 14.08 5.27
CA LYS A 50 5.74 15.40 4.99
C LYS A 50 4.29 15.42 5.45
N THR A 51 3.89 16.52 6.08
CA THR A 51 2.51 16.71 6.48
C THR A 51 1.90 17.78 5.59
N LEU A 52 0.79 17.46 4.95
CA LEU A 52 0.14 18.33 3.96
C LEU A 52 -1.32 18.55 4.34
N PRO A 53 -1.90 19.69 3.92
CA PRO A 53 -3.33 19.92 4.14
C PRO A 53 -4.18 18.88 3.43
N TYR A 54 -5.31 18.53 4.05
CA TYR A 54 -6.27 17.60 3.49
C TYR A 54 -7.66 18.06 3.91
N GLY A 55 -8.43 18.56 2.94
CA GLY A 55 -9.71 19.16 3.26
C GLY A 55 -9.51 20.50 3.96
N SER A 56 -10.52 20.92 4.72
CA SER A 56 -10.47 22.24 5.36
C SER A 56 -9.80 22.21 6.74
N ASP A 57 -9.94 21.10 7.45
CA ASP A 57 -9.46 21.04 8.85
C ASP A 57 -8.51 19.89 9.12
N ASP A 58 -8.27 19.04 8.16
CA ASP A 58 -7.47 17.84 8.37
C ASP A 58 -6.11 17.94 7.69
N MET A 59 -5.25 17.00 8.03
CA MET A 59 -3.93 16.87 7.44
C MET A 59 -3.75 15.43 6.97
N LYS A 60 -2.91 15.25 5.96
CA LYS A 60 -2.45 13.94 5.56
C LYS A 60 -0.94 13.87 5.74
N ILE A 61 -0.43 12.69 6.03
CA ILE A 61 0.98 12.48 6.26
C ILE A 61 1.51 11.59 5.14
N CYS A 62 2.52 12.06 4.43
CA CYS A 62 3.12 11.34 3.33
C CYS A 62 4.51 10.87 3.72
N GLY A 63 4.90 9.70 3.24
CA GLY A 63 6.23 9.16 3.47
C GLY A 63 6.46 7.97 2.58
N THR A 64 7.56 7.26 2.82
CA THR A 64 7.91 6.09 2.02
C THR A 64 8.33 4.93 2.92
N VAL A 65 8.21 3.73 2.36
CA VAL A 65 8.89 2.55 2.85
C VAL A 65 9.62 2.00 1.63
N GLU A 66 10.91 2.23 1.56
CA GLU A 66 11.75 1.91 0.42
C GLU A 66 11.16 2.54 -0.86
N ASN A 67 10.77 1.74 -1.85
CA ASN A 67 10.21 2.28 -3.09
C ASN A 67 8.70 2.54 -3.02
N LEU A 68 8.05 2.18 -1.91
CA LEU A 68 6.62 2.34 -1.78
C LEU A 68 6.28 3.71 -1.22
N ARG A 69 5.26 4.33 -1.79
CA ARG A 69 4.77 5.62 -1.33
C ARG A 69 3.57 5.41 -0.43
N ILE A 70 3.62 5.99 0.76
CA ILE A 70 2.59 5.80 1.78
C ILE A 70 1.94 7.15 2.07
N THR A 71 0.62 7.23 1.98
CA THR A 71 -0.12 8.43 2.36
C THR A 71 -1.13 8.05 3.43
N VAL A 72 -1.04 8.72 4.58
CA VAL A 72 -1.89 8.44 5.74
C VAL A 72 -2.90 9.56 5.89
N TYR A 73 -4.14 9.25 5.54
CA TYR A 73 -5.28 10.15 5.72
C TYR A 73 -5.94 9.87 7.07
N PRO A 74 -6.83 10.76 7.55
CA PRO A 74 -7.56 10.46 8.78
C PRO A 74 -8.38 9.17 8.70
N GLU A 75 -8.94 8.85 7.53
CA GLU A 75 -9.88 7.74 7.40
C GLU A 75 -9.28 6.52 6.69
N LYS A 76 -8.08 6.62 6.14
CA LYS A 76 -7.52 5.51 5.36
C LYS A 76 -6.02 5.70 5.16
N ILE A 77 -5.37 4.62 4.75
CA ILE A 77 -3.97 4.67 4.33
C ILE A 77 -3.91 4.16 2.89
N VAL A 78 -3.17 4.88 2.06
CA VAL A 78 -3.01 4.53 0.66
C VAL A 78 -1.54 4.18 0.43
N ILE A 79 -1.31 3.02 -0.15
CA ILE A 79 0.04 2.52 -0.44
C ILE A 79 0.17 2.34 -1.94
N MET A 80 1.17 2.97 -2.54
CA MET A 80 1.35 2.96 -3.98
C MET A 80 2.78 2.56 -4.32
N GLY A 81 2.94 1.67 -5.28
CA GLY A 81 4.25 1.29 -5.76
C GLY A 81 4.29 -0.15 -6.24
N SER A 82 5.49 -0.62 -6.55
CA SER A 82 5.70 -1.97 -7.02
C SER A 82 6.02 -2.89 -5.85
N LEU A 83 5.15 -3.85 -5.58
CA LEU A 83 5.44 -4.87 -4.57
C LEU A 83 6.60 -5.75 -5.01
N CYS A 84 6.75 -5.97 -6.31
CA CYS A 84 7.85 -6.76 -6.84
C CYS A 84 9.19 -6.09 -6.54
N LYS A 85 9.28 -4.79 -6.79
CA LYS A 85 10.50 -4.05 -6.49
C LYS A 85 10.76 -4.02 -4.98
N TYR A 86 9.71 -3.91 -4.19
CA TYR A 86 9.81 -3.92 -2.74
C TYR A 86 10.38 -5.25 -2.22
N LEU A 87 9.90 -6.37 -2.75
CA LEU A 87 10.32 -7.69 -2.30
C LEU A 87 11.65 -8.11 -2.91
N LYS A 88 11.85 -7.89 -4.19
CA LYS A 88 12.98 -8.44 -4.95
C LYS A 88 14.04 -7.41 -5.33
N GLY A 89 13.77 -6.12 -5.17
CA GLY A 89 14.69 -5.07 -5.56
C GLY A 89 14.56 -4.65 -7.00
N ASN A 90 13.76 -5.35 -7.80
CA ASN A 90 13.48 -4.98 -9.18
C ASN A 90 12.10 -5.49 -9.55
N ASN A 91 11.59 -5.05 -10.70
CA ASN A 91 10.26 -5.46 -11.14
C ASN A 91 10.29 -6.14 -12.51
N VAL A 92 11.35 -6.88 -12.78
CA VAL A 92 11.55 -7.50 -14.09
C VAL A 92 10.62 -8.69 -14.30
N GLN A 93 10.43 -9.52 -13.29
CA GLN A 93 9.70 -10.78 -13.42
C GLN A 93 8.31 -10.79 -12.83
N GLY A 94 7.92 -9.75 -12.13
CA GLY A 94 6.67 -9.74 -11.41
C GLY A 94 6.71 -10.64 -10.18
N LEU A 95 5.55 -10.84 -9.57
CA LEU A 95 5.41 -11.66 -8.36
C LEU A 95 4.36 -12.75 -8.57
N SER A 96 4.68 -13.95 -8.09
CA SER A 96 3.67 -15.01 -7.99
C SER A 96 2.72 -14.66 -6.83
N MET A 97 1.66 -15.46 -6.70
CA MET A 97 0.71 -15.29 -5.61
C MET A 97 1.41 -15.44 -4.25
N GLU A 98 2.29 -16.43 -4.14
CA GLU A 98 3.01 -16.66 -2.90
C GLU A 98 3.95 -15.51 -2.58
N GLU A 99 4.64 -15.00 -3.58
CA GLU A 99 5.55 -13.87 -3.38
C GLU A 99 4.78 -12.59 -3.04
N THR A 100 3.60 -12.45 -3.60
CA THR A 100 2.74 -11.31 -3.24
C THR A 100 2.36 -11.38 -1.77
N ARG A 101 2.04 -12.57 -1.27
CA ARG A 101 1.75 -12.75 0.16
C ARG A 101 2.94 -12.40 1.01
N GLN A 102 4.14 -12.81 0.60
CA GLN A 102 5.36 -12.48 1.35
C GLN A 102 5.57 -10.97 1.41
N ALA A 103 5.39 -10.28 0.30
CA ALA A 103 5.56 -8.84 0.26
C ALA A 103 4.56 -8.15 1.18
N ILE A 104 3.30 -8.59 1.14
CA ILE A 104 2.26 -8.02 2.00
C ILE A 104 2.56 -8.31 3.48
N ASP A 105 3.04 -9.52 3.79
CA ASP A 105 3.36 -9.86 5.18
C ASP A 105 4.53 -9.04 5.71
N PHE A 106 5.58 -8.86 4.91
CA PHE A 106 6.72 -8.03 5.31
C PHE A 106 6.28 -6.60 5.56
N LEU A 107 5.46 -6.05 4.65
CA LEU A 107 4.99 -4.69 4.78
C LEU A 107 4.04 -4.55 5.97
N SER A 108 3.19 -5.55 6.20
CA SER A 108 2.30 -5.57 7.36
C SER A 108 3.07 -5.51 8.65
N GLN A 109 4.16 -6.28 8.75
CA GLN A 109 5.00 -6.27 9.93
C GLN A 109 5.72 -4.94 10.08
N LYS A 110 6.21 -4.40 8.99
CA LYS A 110 6.91 -3.12 9.00
C LYS A 110 6.00 -1.99 9.49
N LEU A 111 4.77 -1.96 9.03
CA LEU A 111 3.82 -0.89 9.36
C LEU A 111 2.93 -1.21 10.56
N CYS A 112 2.98 -2.44 11.04
CA CYS A 112 2.12 -2.94 12.13
C CYS A 112 0.65 -2.77 11.79
N LEU A 113 0.29 -3.14 10.56
CA LEU A 113 -1.07 -3.00 10.04
C LEU A 113 -1.58 -4.31 9.47
N PRO A 114 -2.91 -4.56 9.51
CA PRO A 114 -3.50 -5.75 8.92
C PRO A 114 -3.68 -5.59 7.41
N LEU A 115 -2.58 -5.54 6.65
CA LEU A 115 -2.65 -5.26 5.21
C LEU A 115 -3.33 -6.36 4.41
N ARG A 116 -3.60 -7.52 5.03
CA ARG A 116 -4.41 -8.54 4.39
C ARG A 116 -5.81 -8.03 4.06
N LEU A 117 -6.29 -7.05 4.81
CA LEU A 117 -7.62 -6.47 4.62
C LEU A 117 -7.63 -5.34 3.60
N ALA A 118 -6.46 -4.97 3.09
CA ALA A 118 -6.36 -3.90 2.11
C ALA A 118 -7.00 -4.31 0.78
N ARG A 119 -7.46 -3.32 0.04
CA ARG A 119 -8.06 -3.52 -1.28
C ARG A 119 -7.18 -2.89 -2.33
N VAL A 120 -7.08 -3.56 -3.47
CA VAL A 120 -6.38 -3.01 -4.62
C VAL A 120 -7.37 -2.12 -5.37
N MET A 121 -7.02 -0.84 -5.47
CA MET A 121 -7.88 0.12 -6.12
C MET A 121 -7.45 0.34 -7.57
N ARG A 122 -6.20 0.09 -7.89
CA ARG A 122 -5.68 0.34 -9.22
C ARG A 122 -4.43 -0.49 -9.46
N ILE A 123 -4.29 -0.99 -10.68
CA ILE A 123 -3.09 -1.66 -11.15
C ILE A 123 -2.62 -0.95 -12.41
N ASP A 124 -1.37 -0.50 -12.40
CA ASP A 124 -0.73 0.13 -13.55
C ASP A 124 0.33 -0.83 -14.07
N VAL A 125 0.17 -1.23 -15.29
CA VAL A 125 1.08 -2.21 -15.91
C VAL A 125 1.97 -1.55 -16.93
#